data_1a3e95d0abae596423a96fc91c9bab16
#
_entry.id   1a3e95d0abae596423a96fc91c9bab16
#
_cell.length_a   1.000
_cell.length_b   1.000
_cell.length_c   1.000
_cell.angle_alpha   90.00
_cell.angle_beta   90.00
_cell.angle_gamma   90.00
#
_symmetry.space_group_name_H-M   'P 1'
#
loop_
_entity.id
_entity.type
_entity.pdbx_description
1 polymer ?
#
loop_
_entity_poly.entity_id
_entity_poly.type
_entity_poly.pdbx_seq_one_letter_code
_entity_poly.pdbx_strand_id
1 'polypeptide(L)'
;MRPENYQAKNHPPSNEYELNFGPNHPGIEGNYALQLKLHGDEIVHARADGGYLHRGFEKLMEGRLWIQNIALVPRICVPDPAPMELCYSLAVEEIGGLKVPERAEWIRVLQLELSRIAAHLFTFGGHAATTGMYSNMYWGVADRDLILDLFEEMTGGRVYSIYNIPGGVRRDLPEGFLERVSNTLDY
;
A
#
# COMPACT_ATOMS: atom_id res chain seq x y z
N MET A 1 -4.10 10.94 22.96
CA MET A 1 -5.29 11.17 23.80
C MET A 1 -5.65 9.83 24.46
N ARG A 2 -5.64 9.73 25.79
CA ARG A 2 -6.17 8.56 26.48
C ARG A 2 -7.69 8.65 26.44
N PRO A 3 -8.42 7.57 26.14
CA PRO A 3 -9.86 7.56 26.37
C PRO A 3 -10.10 7.77 27.88
N GLU A 4 -10.96 8.72 28.22
CA GLU A 4 -11.24 9.17 29.60
C GLU A 4 -11.69 8.06 30.58
N ASN A 5 -11.94 6.84 30.11
CA ASN A 5 -12.45 5.71 30.88
C ASN A 5 -11.50 4.51 31.00
N TYR A 6 -10.21 4.66 30.60
CA TYR A 6 -9.26 3.57 30.79
C TYR A 6 -8.76 3.54 32.24
N GLN A 7 -9.40 2.72 33.05
CA GLN A 7 -8.88 2.35 34.38
C GLN A 7 -7.87 1.23 34.19
N ALA A 8 -6.58 1.54 34.34
CA ALA A 8 -5.56 0.51 34.45
C ALA A 8 -5.92 -0.40 35.65
N LYS A 9 -6.16 -1.68 35.40
CA LYS A 9 -6.29 -2.67 36.42
C LYS A 9 -5.01 -2.68 37.23
N ASN A 10 -5.10 -2.67 38.59
CA ASN A 10 -3.94 -2.80 39.46
C ASN A 10 -3.41 -4.24 39.39
N HIS A 11 -2.48 -4.51 38.49
CA HIS A 11 -1.78 -5.79 38.41
C HIS A 11 -0.57 -5.78 39.33
N PRO A 12 -0.22 -6.89 39.96
CA PRO A 12 1.01 -7.00 40.75
C PRO A 12 2.23 -6.87 39.79
N PRO A 13 3.23 -6.04 40.13
CA PRO A 13 4.35 -5.71 39.24
C PRO A 13 5.25 -6.89 38.87
N SER A 14 5.14 -8.03 39.55
CA SER A 14 5.98 -9.21 39.34
C SER A 14 5.72 -9.98 38.03
N ASN A 15 4.61 -9.69 37.31
CA ASN A 15 4.23 -10.38 36.08
C ASN A 15 4.15 -9.42 34.88
N GLU A 16 4.70 -8.22 35.00
CA GLU A 16 4.77 -7.27 33.90
C GLU A 16 6.06 -7.43 33.12
N TYR A 17 5.98 -7.40 31.79
CA TYR A 17 7.12 -7.37 30.90
C TYR A 17 6.90 -6.39 29.75
N GLU A 18 7.99 -5.89 29.19
CA GLU A 18 7.98 -4.99 28.05
C GLU A 18 8.25 -5.76 26.76
N LEU A 19 7.38 -5.56 25.76
CA LEU A 19 7.53 -6.11 24.42
C LEU A 19 7.66 -4.96 23.42
N ASN A 20 8.78 -4.95 22.68
CA ASN A 20 8.95 -4.07 21.54
C ASN A 20 8.52 -4.81 20.27
N PHE A 21 7.46 -4.34 19.64
CA PHE A 21 6.88 -4.91 18.43
C PHE A 21 7.14 -3.95 17.25
N GLY A 22 8.03 -4.31 16.36
CA GLY A 22 8.51 -3.45 15.29
C GLY A 22 9.79 -2.67 15.68
N PRO A 23 10.26 -1.75 14.83
CA PRO A 23 9.62 -1.16 13.64
C PRO A 23 9.66 -2.04 12.38
N ASN A 24 10.41 -3.11 12.38
CA ASN A 24 10.57 -4.00 11.24
C ASN A 24 10.02 -5.39 11.58
N HIS A 25 8.69 -5.52 11.50
CA HIS A 25 7.96 -6.74 11.83
C HIS A 25 6.93 -7.06 10.74
N PRO A 26 6.79 -8.32 10.30
CA PRO A 26 5.87 -8.69 9.20
C PRO A 26 4.40 -8.34 9.46
N GLY A 27 3.98 -8.28 10.73
CA GLY A 27 2.61 -7.89 11.14
C GLY A 27 2.38 -6.39 11.25
N ILE A 28 3.41 -5.57 10.99
CA ILE A 28 3.29 -4.10 11.01
C ILE A 28 3.66 -3.57 9.62
N GLU A 29 2.66 -3.20 8.87
CA GLU A 29 2.86 -2.48 7.62
C GLU A 29 3.13 -1.01 7.93
N GLY A 30 4.11 -0.39 7.22
CA GLY A 30 4.43 1.02 7.36
C GLY A 30 5.56 1.37 8.33
N ASN A 31 6.25 0.37 8.90
CA ASN A 31 7.45 0.54 9.74
C ASN A 31 7.26 1.54 10.88
N TYR A 32 6.38 1.25 11.80
CA TYR A 32 6.28 1.91 13.09
C TYR A 32 6.53 0.90 14.22
N ALA A 33 6.91 1.38 15.39
CA ALA A 33 7.12 0.53 16.53
C ALA A 33 5.96 0.63 17.52
N LEU A 34 5.60 -0.48 18.13
CA LEU A 34 4.70 -0.54 19.28
C LEU A 34 5.52 -0.98 20.50
N GLN A 35 5.60 -0.12 21.49
CA GLN A 35 6.12 -0.46 22.80
C GLN A 35 4.96 -0.86 23.67
N LEU A 36 4.90 -2.14 24.02
CA LEU A 36 3.82 -2.73 24.79
C LEU A 36 4.31 -3.09 26.19
N LYS A 37 3.51 -2.78 27.20
CA LYS A 37 3.69 -3.31 28.54
C LYS A 37 2.58 -4.31 28.78
N LEU A 38 2.94 -5.52 29.09
CA LEU A 38 2.05 -6.68 29.19
C LEU A 38 2.03 -7.21 30.62
N HIS A 39 0.87 -7.67 31.04
CA HIS A 39 0.68 -8.49 32.25
C HIS A 39 0.06 -9.82 31.82
N GLY A 40 0.87 -10.87 31.69
CA GLY A 40 0.46 -12.07 30.98
C GLY A 40 0.13 -11.73 29.52
N ASP A 41 -1.10 -12.04 29.08
CA ASP A 41 -1.59 -11.74 27.71
C ASP A 41 -2.36 -10.40 27.64
N GLU A 42 -2.49 -9.67 28.75
CA GLU A 42 -3.21 -8.40 28.80
C GLU A 42 -2.28 -7.23 28.54
N ILE A 43 -2.62 -6.37 27.57
CA ILE A 43 -1.88 -5.14 27.28
C ILE A 43 -2.31 -4.08 28.30
N VAL A 44 -1.41 -3.73 29.23
CA VAL A 44 -1.66 -2.69 30.27
C VAL A 44 -1.25 -1.30 29.79
N HIS A 45 -0.29 -1.21 28.87
CA HIS A 45 0.13 0.04 28.25
C HIS A 45 0.60 -0.21 26.82
N ALA A 46 0.27 0.70 25.91
CA ALA A 46 0.77 0.69 24.55
C ALA A 46 1.19 2.12 24.14
N ARG A 47 2.37 2.22 23.51
CA ARG A 47 2.88 3.44 22.90
C ARG A 47 3.26 3.14 21.47
N ALA A 48 2.69 3.91 20.52
CA ALA A 48 3.12 3.89 19.13
C ALA A 48 4.24 4.91 18.91
N ASP A 49 5.24 4.50 18.16
CA ASP A 49 6.37 5.34 17.75
C ASP A 49 6.51 5.23 16.23
N GLY A 50 6.21 6.32 15.53
CA GLY A 50 6.20 6.42 14.07
C GLY A 50 7.45 7.12 13.54
N GLY A 51 7.51 7.26 12.21
CA GLY A 51 8.56 8.02 11.53
C GLY A 51 9.72 7.20 10.97
N TYR A 52 9.77 5.91 11.22
CA TYR A 52 10.82 5.03 10.68
C TYR A 52 10.83 4.93 9.15
N LEU A 53 9.70 5.22 8.51
CA LEU A 53 9.55 5.28 7.05
C LEU A 53 9.34 6.72 6.55
N HIS A 54 9.72 7.72 7.32
CA HIS A 54 9.61 9.11 6.90
C HIS A 54 10.63 9.42 5.81
N ARG A 55 10.16 9.67 4.59
CA ARG A 55 10.99 9.93 3.41
C ARG A 55 10.88 11.36 2.87
N GLY A 56 10.21 12.26 3.60
CA GLY A 56 10.08 13.68 3.26
C GLY A 56 9.29 13.97 1.99
N PHE A 57 8.30 13.15 1.62
CA PHE A 57 7.53 13.31 0.36
C PHE A 57 6.94 14.69 0.20
N GLU A 58 6.23 15.18 1.19
CA GLU A 58 5.56 16.48 1.15
C GLU A 58 6.58 17.61 0.88
N LYS A 59 7.70 17.59 1.58
CA LYS A 59 8.75 18.59 1.41
C LYS A 59 9.46 18.48 0.07
N LEU A 60 9.65 17.28 -0.44
CA LEU A 60 10.21 17.07 -1.77
C LEU A 60 9.27 17.56 -2.88
N MET A 61 7.96 17.40 -2.69
CA MET A 61 6.96 17.81 -3.67
C MET A 61 6.80 19.32 -3.74
N GLU A 62 7.01 20.07 -2.65
CA GLU A 62 6.99 21.53 -2.64
C GLU A 62 8.08 22.15 -3.55
N GLY A 63 9.25 21.53 -3.61
CA GLY A 63 10.40 22.02 -4.37
C GLY A 63 10.44 21.59 -5.83
N ARG A 64 9.44 20.87 -6.35
CA ARG A 64 9.43 20.28 -7.69
C ARG A 64 8.26 20.79 -8.52
N LEU A 65 8.39 20.69 -9.83
CA LEU A 65 7.26 20.90 -10.73
C LEU A 65 6.22 19.77 -10.48
N TRP A 66 4.95 20.11 -10.59
CA TRP A 66 3.87 19.14 -10.41
C TRP A 66 4.02 17.88 -11.29
N ILE A 67 4.49 18.03 -12.52
CA ILE A 67 4.74 16.90 -13.41
C ILE A 67 5.87 15.97 -12.90
N GLN A 68 6.85 16.50 -12.20
CA GLN A 68 7.96 15.71 -11.64
C GLN A 68 7.52 14.90 -10.42
N ASN A 69 6.46 15.33 -9.74
CA ASN A 69 5.90 14.63 -8.58
C ASN A 69 5.26 13.29 -8.94
N ILE A 70 4.86 13.10 -10.21
CA ILE A 70 4.33 11.82 -10.70
C ILE A 70 5.32 10.66 -10.45
N ALA A 71 6.62 10.91 -10.48
CA ALA A 71 7.62 9.91 -10.15
C ALA A 71 7.74 9.60 -8.65
N LEU A 72 7.33 10.52 -7.77
CA LEU A 72 7.39 10.34 -6.32
C LEU A 72 6.14 9.65 -5.77
N VAL A 73 4.97 10.02 -6.30
CA VAL A 73 3.67 9.66 -5.75
C VAL A 73 3.46 8.14 -5.62
N PRO A 74 3.80 7.29 -6.62
CA PRO A 74 3.62 5.84 -6.48
C PRO A 74 4.43 5.23 -5.32
N ARG A 75 5.48 5.92 -4.90
CA ARG A 75 6.37 5.46 -3.82
C ARG A 75 5.88 5.81 -2.42
N ILE A 76 4.75 6.48 -2.31
CA ILE A 76 4.10 6.75 -1.02
C ILE A 76 3.59 5.43 -0.43
N CYS A 77 2.90 4.63 -1.25
CA CYS A 77 2.38 3.32 -0.87
C CYS A 77 3.04 2.23 -1.71
N VAL A 78 3.86 1.37 -1.08
CA VAL A 78 4.60 0.32 -1.79
C VAL A 78 3.69 -0.81 -2.28
N PRO A 79 2.76 -1.36 -1.47
CA PRO A 79 1.91 -2.48 -1.90
C PRO A 79 0.84 -2.06 -2.90
N ASP A 80 0.39 -0.79 -2.88
CA ASP A 80 -0.70 -0.29 -3.72
C ASP A 80 -0.39 1.10 -4.28
N PRO A 81 0.48 1.21 -5.29
CA PRO A 81 0.91 2.49 -5.85
C PRO A 81 -0.12 3.18 -6.76
N ALA A 82 -0.99 2.41 -7.44
CA ALA A 82 -1.92 2.96 -8.44
C ALA A 82 -2.93 3.96 -7.86
N PRO A 83 -3.55 3.75 -6.67
CA PRO A 83 -4.42 4.74 -6.05
C PRO A 83 -3.71 6.07 -5.77
N MET A 84 -2.43 6.02 -5.40
CA MET A 84 -1.65 7.23 -5.16
C MET A 84 -1.45 8.04 -6.44
N GLU A 85 -1.10 7.36 -7.54
CA GLU A 85 -0.97 7.98 -8.85
C GLU A 85 -2.30 8.62 -9.31
N LEU A 86 -3.38 7.86 -9.16
CA LEU A 86 -4.71 8.32 -9.59
C LEU A 86 -5.18 9.51 -8.76
N CYS A 87 -5.05 9.45 -7.44
CA CYS A 87 -5.45 10.53 -6.54
C CYS A 87 -4.72 11.84 -6.88
N TYR A 88 -3.41 11.76 -7.10
CA TYR A 88 -2.61 12.91 -7.50
C TYR A 88 -3.02 13.45 -8.86
N SER A 89 -3.22 12.57 -9.84
CA SER A 89 -3.64 12.97 -11.20
C SER A 89 -5.00 13.67 -11.19
N LEU A 90 -5.98 13.13 -10.45
CA LEU A 90 -7.30 13.74 -10.29
C LEU A 90 -7.23 15.12 -9.64
N ALA A 91 -6.40 15.30 -8.60
CA ALA A 91 -6.22 16.59 -7.96
C ALA A 91 -5.62 17.64 -8.93
N VAL A 92 -4.64 17.26 -9.73
CA VAL A 92 -4.04 18.15 -10.75
C VAL A 92 -5.03 18.45 -11.87
N GLU A 93 -5.83 17.47 -12.29
CA GLU A 93 -6.87 17.63 -13.31
C GLU A 93 -7.95 18.60 -12.86
N GLU A 94 -8.41 18.47 -11.62
CA GLU A 94 -9.40 19.38 -11.04
C GLU A 94 -8.89 20.82 -10.99
N ILE A 95 -7.65 21.02 -10.51
CA ILE A 95 -7.03 22.36 -10.47
C ILE A 95 -6.81 22.93 -11.86
N GLY A 96 -6.41 22.09 -12.82
CA GLY A 96 -6.10 22.49 -14.21
C GLY A 96 -7.32 22.57 -15.12
N GLY A 97 -8.50 22.11 -14.69
CA GLY A 97 -9.69 22.00 -15.52
C GLY A 97 -9.50 21.04 -16.71
N LEU A 98 -8.67 20.01 -16.54
CA LEU A 98 -8.33 19.06 -17.60
C LEU A 98 -9.46 18.04 -17.78
N LYS A 99 -9.79 17.72 -19.02
CA LYS A 99 -10.74 16.65 -19.35
C LYS A 99 -10.00 15.40 -19.77
N VAL A 100 -10.32 14.29 -19.13
CA VAL A 100 -9.75 12.98 -19.44
C VAL A 100 -10.64 12.29 -20.49
N PRO A 101 -10.05 11.63 -21.52
CA PRO A 101 -10.82 10.80 -22.44
C PRO A 101 -11.44 9.59 -21.73
N GLU A 102 -12.69 9.25 -22.09
CA GLU A 102 -13.45 8.15 -21.47
C GLU A 102 -12.67 6.82 -21.49
N ARG A 103 -11.98 6.51 -22.58
CA ARG A 103 -11.14 5.31 -22.67
C ARG A 103 -10.03 5.30 -21.61
N ALA A 104 -9.41 6.43 -21.35
CA ALA A 104 -8.37 6.53 -20.31
C ALA A 104 -8.95 6.34 -18.89
N GLU A 105 -10.19 6.81 -18.66
CA GLU A 105 -10.87 6.57 -17.37
C GLU A 105 -11.10 5.07 -17.13
N TRP A 106 -11.58 4.33 -18.13
CA TRP A 106 -11.75 2.88 -18.03
C TRP A 106 -10.43 2.14 -17.81
N ILE A 107 -9.36 2.55 -18.49
CA ILE A 107 -8.02 1.97 -18.29
C ILE A 107 -7.50 2.24 -16.88
N ARG A 108 -7.74 3.43 -16.33
CA ARG A 108 -7.39 3.77 -14.94
C ARG A 108 -8.14 2.89 -13.94
N VAL A 109 -9.44 2.64 -14.17
CA VAL A 109 -10.22 1.75 -13.32
C VAL A 109 -9.65 0.33 -13.38
N LEU A 110 -9.34 -0.19 -14.56
CA LEU A 110 -8.73 -1.51 -14.71
C LEU A 110 -7.41 -1.61 -13.94
N GLN A 111 -6.51 -0.64 -14.11
CA GLN A 111 -5.26 -0.61 -13.38
C GLN A 111 -5.46 -0.56 -11.86
N LEU A 112 -6.42 0.26 -11.41
CA LEU A 112 -6.74 0.40 -10.00
C LEU A 112 -7.22 -0.91 -9.38
N GLU A 113 -8.11 -1.64 -10.07
CA GLU A 113 -8.62 -2.90 -9.57
C GLU A 113 -7.56 -4.02 -9.58
N LEU A 114 -6.73 -4.09 -10.60
CA LEU A 114 -5.58 -5.00 -10.60
C LEU A 114 -4.60 -4.68 -9.45
N SER A 115 -4.33 -3.41 -9.19
CA SER A 115 -3.49 -2.98 -8.08
C SER A 115 -4.11 -3.36 -6.73
N ARG A 116 -5.42 -3.21 -6.59
CA ARG A 116 -6.16 -3.61 -5.38
C ARG A 116 -6.07 -5.11 -5.14
N ILE A 117 -6.23 -5.94 -6.17
CA ILE A 117 -6.06 -7.41 -6.06
C ILE A 117 -4.64 -7.73 -5.60
N ALA A 118 -3.63 -7.17 -6.25
CA ALA A 118 -2.23 -7.37 -5.88
C ALA A 118 -1.92 -6.95 -4.43
N ALA A 119 -2.50 -5.84 -3.99
CA ALA A 119 -2.36 -5.35 -2.61
C ALA A 119 -3.05 -6.28 -1.60
N HIS A 120 -4.25 -6.79 -1.91
CA HIS A 120 -4.95 -7.73 -1.05
C HIS A 120 -4.18 -9.05 -0.89
N LEU A 121 -3.64 -9.61 -1.98
CA LEU A 121 -2.81 -10.82 -1.94
C LEU A 121 -1.56 -10.62 -1.07
N PHE A 122 -0.91 -9.46 -1.20
CA PHE A 122 0.25 -9.12 -0.38
C PHE A 122 -0.10 -8.97 1.10
N THR A 123 -1.16 -8.23 1.41
CA THR A 123 -1.62 -7.98 2.79
C THR A 123 -2.09 -9.28 3.44
N PHE A 124 -2.88 -10.09 2.72
CA PHE A 124 -3.33 -11.39 3.22
C PHE A 124 -2.15 -12.32 3.51
N GLY A 125 -1.18 -12.39 2.61
CA GLY A 125 0.06 -13.14 2.82
C GLY A 125 0.84 -12.65 4.05
N GLY A 126 0.96 -11.34 4.24
CA GLY A 126 1.61 -10.73 5.40
C GLY A 126 0.92 -11.09 6.72
N HIS A 127 -0.40 -10.99 6.77
CA HIS A 127 -1.17 -11.39 7.96
C HIS A 127 -1.05 -12.91 8.24
N ALA A 128 -1.06 -13.75 7.21
CA ALA A 128 -0.85 -15.18 7.38
C ALA A 128 0.53 -15.48 8.00
N ALA A 129 1.57 -14.76 7.59
CA ALA A 129 2.91 -14.89 8.16
C ALA A 129 2.95 -14.57 9.67
N THR A 130 2.19 -13.56 10.12
CA THR A 130 2.12 -13.18 11.55
C THR A 130 1.50 -14.26 12.44
N THR A 131 0.62 -15.06 11.86
CA THR A 131 -0.01 -16.21 12.55
C THR A 131 0.77 -17.52 12.37
N GLY A 132 1.95 -17.47 11.73
CA GLY A 132 2.79 -18.65 11.50
C GLY A 132 2.40 -19.48 10.26
N MET A 133 1.41 -19.06 9.48
CA MET A 133 0.96 -19.74 8.27
C MET A 133 1.79 -19.33 7.04
N TYR A 134 3.07 -19.66 7.06
CA TYR A 134 4.01 -19.23 6.01
C TYR A 134 3.67 -19.78 4.60
N SER A 135 3.04 -20.95 4.50
CA SER A 135 2.60 -21.48 3.21
C SER A 135 1.60 -20.54 2.51
N ASN A 136 0.66 -19.97 3.28
CA ASN A 136 -0.31 -19.02 2.76
C ASN A 136 0.35 -17.71 2.32
N MET A 137 1.42 -17.29 3.02
CA MET A 137 2.23 -16.16 2.60
C MET A 137 2.86 -16.40 1.22
N TYR A 138 3.45 -17.57 1.01
CA TYR A 138 4.07 -17.92 -0.28
C TYR A 138 3.05 -18.00 -1.41
N TRP A 139 1.85 -18.53 -1.17
CA TRP A 139 0.79 -18.55 -2.16
C TRP A 139 0.32 -17.15 -2.54
N GLY A 140 0.04 -16.31 -1.56
CA GLY A 140 -0.34 -14.92 -1.83
C GLY A 140 0.70 -14.14 -2.64
N VAL A 141 2.00 -14.37 -2.37
CA VAL A 141 3.09 -13.74 -3.14
C VAL A 141 3.18 -14.32 -4.55
N ALA A 142 3.00 -15.64 -4.72
CA ALA A 142 3.05 -16.29 -6.02
C ALA A 142 1.90 -15.83 -6.93
N ASP A 143 0.68 -15.80 -6.42
CA ASP A 143 -0.50 -15.34 -7.18
C ASP A 143 -0.39 -13.84 -7.50
N ARG A 144 0.14 -13.05 -6.57
CA ARG A 144 0.44 -11.64 -6.83
C ARG A 144 1.41 -11.45 -7.99
N ASP A 145 2.37 -12.32 -8.15
CA ASP A 145 3.39 -12.21 -9.21
C ASP A 145 2.76 -12.27 -10.62
N LEU A 146 1.68 -13.04 -10.78
CA LEU A 146 0.90 -13.09 -12.02
C LEU A 146 0.27 -11.71 -12.36
N ILE A 147 -0.19 -10.98 -11.35
CA ILE A 147 -0.71 -9.62 -11.55
C ILE A 147 0.44 -8.65 -11.87
N LEU A 148 1.61 -8.85 -11.28
CA LEU A 148 2.78 -8.02 -11.58
C LEU A 148 3.27 -8.21 -13.02
N ASP A 149 3.13 -9.40 -13.60
CA ASP A 149 3.42 -9.64 -15.03
C ASP A 149 2.49 -8.82 -15.94
N LEU A 150 1.21 -8.73 -15.59
CA LEU A 150 0.26 -7.84 -16.28
C LEU A 150 0.68 -6.37 -16.17
N PHE A 151 1.13 -5.93 -14.98
CA PHE A 151 1.65 -4.56 -14.83
C PHE A 151 2.90 -4.30 -15.65
N GLU A 152 3.83 -5.24 -15.70
CA GLU A 152 5.03 -5.12 -16.51
C GLU A 152 4.68 -4.96 -17.98
N GLU A 153 3.76 -5.76 -18.50
CA GLU A 153 3.28 -5.66 -19.86
C GLU A 153 2.58 -4.33 -20.14
N MET A 154 1.68 -3.91 -19.26
CA MET A 154 0.88 -2.71 -19.41
C MET A 154 1.71 -1.44 -19.24
N THR A 155 2.60 -1.39 -18.27
CA THR A 155 3.25 -0.15 -17.81
C THR A 155 4.77 -0.12 -18.04
N GLY A 156 5.40 -1.29 -18.15
CA GLY A 156 6.86 -1.46 -18.18
C GLY A 156 7.48 -1.56 -16.78
N GLY A 157 6.66 -1.53 -15.71
CA GLY A 157 7.11 -1.66 -14.34
C GLY A 157 6.24 -2.63 -13.56
N ARG A 158 6.85 -3.45 -12.71
CA ARG A 158 6.14 -4.46 -11.92
C ARG A 158 5.43 -3.88 -10.70
N VAL A 159 5.98 -2.82 -10.10
CA VAL A 159 5.46 -2.23 -8.85
C VAL A 159 5.10 -0.76 -9.06
N TYR A 160 6.06 0.07 -9.43
CA TYR A 160 5.82 1.50 -9.61
C TYR A 160 5.58 1.82 -11.08
N SER A 161 4.31 1.89 -11.43
CA SER A 161 3.87 1.95 -12.82
C SER A 161 4.14 3.31 -13.48
N ILE A 162 3.98 4.41 -12.75
CA ILE A 162 4.02 5.79 -13.29
C ILE A 162 3.16 5.85 -14.56
N TYR A 163 1.95 5.34 -14.48
CA TYR A 163 1.09 5.12 -15.63
C TYR A 163 -0.06 6.11 -15.72
N ASN A 164 -0.70 6.41 -14.57
CA ASN A 164 -1.68 7.48 -14.47
C ASN A 164 -0.97 8.82 -14.47
N ILE A 165 -1.26 9.63 -15.47
CA ILE A 165 -0.73 10.98 -15.61
C ILE A 165 -1.89 11.97 -15.74
N PRO A 166 -1.74 13.24 -15.34
CA PRO A 166 -2.77 14.24 -15.56
C PRO A 166 -3.15 14.35 -17.05
N GLY A 167 -4.45 14.23 -17.31
CA GLY A 167 -5.03 14.22 -18.66
C GLY A 167 -5.24 12.83 -19.26
N GLY A 168 -4.85 11.74 -18.55
CA GLY A 168 -5.12 10.39 -19.01
C GLY A 168 -4.15 9.34 -18.49
N VAL A 169 -3.71 8.46 -19.37
CA VAL A 169 -2.74 7.40 -19.13
C VAL A 169 -1.56 7.54 -20.09
N ARG A 170 -0.40 7.03 -19.68
CA ARG A 170 0.85 7.21 -20.44
C ARG A 170 0.84 6.53 -21.81
N ARG A 171 0.13 5.43 -21.98
CA ARG A 171 -0.04 4.67 -23.22
C ARG A 171 -1.30 3.81 -23.15
N ASP A 172 -1.77 3.38 -24.32
CA ASP A 172 -2.92 2.47 -24.43
C ASP A 172 -2.54 1.04 -24.00
N LEU A 173 -3.55 0.19 -23.81
CA LEU A 173 -3.37 -1.23 -23.49
C LEU A 173 -2.71 -1.95 -24.67
N PRO A 174 -1.82 -2.93 -24.40
CA PRO A 174 -1.28 -3.81 -25.42
C PRO A 174 -2.39 -4.63 -26.13
N GLU A 175 -2.14 -5.06 -27.35
CA GLU A 175 -3.07 -5.92 -28.07
C GLU A 175 -3.31 -7.24 -27.33
N GLY A 176 -4.57 -7.68 -27.21
CA GLY A 176 -4.97 -8.90 -26.49
C GLY A 176 -4.85 -8.82 -24.95
N PHE A 177 -4.53 -7.64 -24.40
CA PHE A 177 -4.30 -7.50 -22.95
C PHE A 177 -5.50 -7.91 -22.10
N LEU A 178 -6.73 -7.54 -22.48
CA LEU A 178 -7.93 -7.88 -21.73
C LEU A 178 -8.19 -9.38 -21.65
N GLU A 179 -7.85 -10.13 -22.71
CA GLU A 179 -7.94 -11.59 -22.72
C GLU A 179 -6.93 -12.20 -21.73
N ARG A 180 -5.71 -11.68 -21.68
CA ARG A 180 -4.72 -12.13 -20.69
C ARG A 180 -5.14 -11.81 -19.27
N VAL A 181 -5.71 -10.63 -19.03
CA VAL A 181 -6.28 -10.30 -17.71
C VAL A 181 -7.35 -11.30 -17.33
N SER A 182 -8.32 -11.61 -18.22
CA SER A 182 -9.36 -12.59 -17.95
C SER A 182 -8.77 -13.96 -17.60
N ASN A 183 -7.84 -14.45 -18.42
CA ASN A 183 -7.18 -15.74 -18.19
C ASN A 183 -6.41 -15.79 -16.86
N THR A 184 -5.79 -14.67 -16.46
CA THR A 184 -5.08 -14.58 -15.18
C THR A 184 -6.04 -14.58 -13.99
N LEU A 185 -7.21 -13.95 -14.12
CA LEU A 185 -8.22 -13.91 -13.05
C LEU A 185 -9.02 -15.20 -12.91
N ASP A 186 -9.06 -16.04 -13.94
CA ASP A 186 -9.73 -17.34 -13.93
C ASP A 186 -8.83 -18.45 -13.36
N TYR A 187 -7.54 -18.19 -13.13
CA TYR A 187 -6.57 -19.08 -12.50
C TYR A 187 -6.78 -19.14 -10.99
#